data_bcac744230d43047887b16b270ba80b5
#
_entry.id   bcac744230d43047887b16b270ba80b5
#
_cell.length_a   1.000
_cell.length_b   1.000
_cell.length_c   1.000
_cell.angle_alpha   90.00
_cell.angle_beta   90.00
_cell.angle_gamma   90.00
#
_symmetry.space_group_name_H-M   'P 1'
#
loop_
_entity.id
_entity.type
_entity.pdbx_description
1 polymer ?
#
loop_
_entity_poly.entity_id
_entity_poly.type
_entity_poly.pdbx_seq_one_letter_code
_entity_poly.pdbx_strand_id
1 'polypeptide(L)'
;MQNLGISQAALNLRESITHGTKAKILELNKMSSADDQVIDLSIGTLDEKTNSGIDDAVKSYISNNAAIIHEFAPVKGFPFLRKSIAERVKRLRDISFNPDTEIMVTPGGIKGAITVVFHTLLNPDDEVIYPVPNWPHYADMIELHLGKAKPIYVKDFYNQAIDVVELEKTITDKTKIIILGDCLNPSGKIYTRDELESISKVILTANAERLSKGLSPIYVLFDCPYESHILNTKPANISNITQQFKDQTHSMWDYTIYITGPGKTYGMHGDRSGYICASDKLIKVMEKVQVNLNSFASTYAQIATHEAMQEYMDDVAKKRAVVARQNMQSFIEDLKSCTGLEVTEPEGGFFLFLDLSKYGDKIQKLGFDSADQYLLETAKVASIGGMHFGENIDSLRHYIRMNCGRDPVTLKAAAARIKEALQKLN
;
A
#
# COMPACT_ATOMS: atom_id res chain seq x y z
N MET A 1 16.47 -20.96 -23.19
CA MET A 1 15.46 -21.64 -22.34
C MET A 1 14.61 -22.49 -23.26
N GLN A 2 14.34 -23.76 -22.92
CA GLN A 2 13.38 -24.60 -23.63
C GLN A 2 12.02 -23.85 -23.63
N ASN A 3 11.30 -23.91 -24.73
CA ASN A 3 9.96 -23.31 -24.83
C ASN A 3 9.00 -24.12 -23.92
N LEU A 4 8.82 -23.62 -22.69
CA LEU A 4 7.97 -24.26 -21.66
C LEU A 4 6.48 -23.95 -21.85
N GLY A 5 6.09 -23.19 -22.89
CA GLY A 5 4.70 -22.80 -23.11
C GLY A 5 4.12 -21.88 -22.02
N ILE A 6 4.97 -21.10 -21.33
CA ILE A 6 4.57 -20.19 -20.25
C ILE A 6 3.84 -18.97 -20.86
N SER A 7 2.82 -18.49 -20.17
CA SER A 7 2.08 -17.30 -20.60
C SER A 7 2.97 -16.05 -20.64
N GLN A 8 2.74 -15.17 -21.61
CA GLN A 8 3.51 -13.92 -21.73
C GLN A 8 3.37 -13.04 -20.48
N ALA A 9 2.17 -12.98 -19.88
CA ALA A 9 1.94 -12.24 -18.63
C ALA A 9 2.88 -12.71 -17.51
N ALA A 10 3.09 -14.04 -17.36
CA ALA A 10 4.00 -14.56 -16.34
C ALA A 10 5.48 -14.27 -16.67
N LEU A 11 5.86 -14.27 -17.95
CA LEU A 11 7.23 -13.97 -18.39
C LEU A 11 7.60 -12.50 -18.22
N ASN A 12 6.64 -11.60 -18.28
CA ASN A 12 6.83 -10.15 -18.14
C ASN A 12 6.97 -9.71 -16.68
N LEU A 13 6.61 -10.56 -15.70
CA LEU A 13 6.70 -10.19 -14.29
C LEU A 13 8.15 -9.92 -13.88
N ARG A 14 8.36 -8.83 -13.18
CA ARG A 14 9.65 -8.48 -12.59
C ARG A 14 9.92 -9.35 -11.37
N GLU A 15 11.19 -9.63 -11.12
CA GLU A 15 11.58 -10.27 -9.87
C GLU A 15 11.18 -9.42 -8.67
N SER A 16 10.72 -10.05 -7.59
CA SER A 16 10.35 -9.34 -6.38
C SER A 16 11.57 -8.68 -5.75
N ILE A 17 11.58 -7.35 -5.71
CA ILE A 17 12.65 -6.53 -5.16
C ILE A 17 12.95 -6.91 -3.71
N THR A 18 11.92 -7.10 -2.90
CA THR A 18 12.07 -7.50 -1.49
C THR A 18 12.72 -8.89 -1.34
N HIS A 19 12.46 -9.81 -2.26
CA HIS A 19 13.13 -11.13 -2.25
C HIS A 19 14.58 -11.02 -2.73
N GLY A 20 14.86 -10.24 -3.76
CA GLY A 20 16.23 -9.97 -4.25
C GLY A 20 17.09 -9.31 -3.16
N THR A 21 16.59 -8.25 -2.53
CA THR A 21 17.25 -7.59 -1.40
C THR A 21 17.52 -8.56 -0.25
N LYS A 22 16.53 -9.39 0.12
CA LYS A 22 16.69 -10.38 1.20
C LYS A 22 17.75 -11.44 0.89
N ALA A 23 17.81 -11.92 -0.35
CA ALA A 23 18.83 -12.86 -0.79
C ALA A 23 20.25 -12.23 -0.67
N LYS A 24 20.41 -10.98 -1.10
CA LYS A 24 21.67 -10.23 -0.99
C LYS A 24 22.07 -9.98 0.48
N ILE A 25 21.13 -9.64 1.34
CA ILE A 25 21.35 -9.51 2.80
C ILE A 25 21.90 -10.81 3.37
N LEU A 26 21.28 -11.95 3.04
CA LEU A 26 21.73 -13.27 3.53
C LEU A 26 23.14 -13.61 3.05
N GLU A 27 23.48 -13.27 1.82
CA GLU A 27 24.83 -13.44 1.26
C GLU A 27 25.86 -12.62 2.02
N LEU A 28 25.61 -11.32 2.20
CA LEU A 28 26.49 -10.40 2.93
C LEU A 28 26.68 -10.82 4.39
N ASN A 29 25.60 -11.23 5.04
CA ASN A 29 25.63 -11.65 6.44
C ASN A 29 26.42 -12.93 6.68
N LYS A 30 26.51 -13.85 5.68
CA LYS A 30 27.37 -15.04 5.77
C LYS A 30 28.87 -14.70 5.84
N MET A 31 29.26 -13.54 5.27
CA MET A 31 30.65 -13.09 5.21
C MET A 31 31.00 -12.09 6.31
N SER A 32 30.01 -11.66 7.11
CA SER A 32 30.15 -10.62 8.13
C SER A 32 30.21 -11.23 9.55
N SER A 33 30.92 -10.58 10.49
CA SER A 33 30.86 -10.90 11.91
C SER A 33 29.48 -10.60 12.50
N ALA A 34 29.22 -11.07 13.73
CA ALA A 34 27.93 -10.82 14.41
C ALA A 34 27.64 -9.32 14.58
N ASP A 35 28.69 -8.50 14.78
CA ASP A 35 28.58 -7.06 14.99
C ASP A 35 28.47 -6.26 13.67
N ASP A 36 28.76 -6.89 12.52
CA ASP A 36 28.73 -6.25 11.20
C ASP A 36 27.59 -6.78 10.29
N GLN A 37 26.53 -7.28 10.87
CA GLN A 37 25.34 -7.73 10.13
C GLN A 37 24.64 -6.55 9.45
N VAL A 38 24.00 -6.83 8.32
CA VAL A 38 23.20 -5.83 7.59
C VAL A 38 21.99 -5.43 8.42
N ILE A 39 21.80 -4.13 8.60
CA ILE A 39 20.57 -3.54 9.15
C ILE A 39 19.53 -3.47 8.05
N ASP A 40 18.44 -4.24 8.18
CA ASP A 40 17.40 -4.30 7.16
C ASP A 40 16.28 -3.29 7.43
N LEU A 41 16.28 -2.19 6.65
CA LEU A 41 15.22 -1.18 6.60
C LEU A 41 14.37 -1.29 5.32
N SER A 42 14.49 -2.38 4.56
CA SER A 42 13.77 -2.58 3.29
C SER A 42 12.34 -3.07 3.46
N ILE A 43 12.05 -3.86 4.51
CA ILE A 43 10.75 -4.52 4.72
C ILE A 43 9.79 -3.60 5.47
N GLY A 44 8.58 -3.44 4.95
CA GLY A 44 7.53 -2.58 5.56
C GLY A 44 6.76 -3.29 6.68
N THR A 45 7.41 -3.54 7.82
CA THR A 45 6.82 -4.12 9.04
C THR A 45 7.19 -3.27 10.26
N LEU A 46 6.36 -3.30 11.28
CA LEU A 46 6.70 -2.75 12.60
C LEU A 46 7.36 -3.83 13.44
N ASP A 47 8.39 -3.48 14.25
CA ASP A 47 9.03 -4.42 15.17
C ASP A 47 8.12 -4.80 16.34
N GLU A 48 7.15 -3.97 16.67
CA GLU A 48 6.19 -4.25 17.70
C GLU A 48 5.35 -5.48 17.36
N LYS A 49 5.29 -6.43 18.29
CA LYS A 49 4.53 -7.67 18.13
C LYS A 49 3.02 -7.41 18.04
N THR A 50 2.32 -8.33 17.41
CA THR A 50 0.84 -8.36 17.39
C THR A 50 0.30 -8.42 18.83
N ASN A 51 -0.83 -7.76 19.08
CA ASN A 51 -1.48 -7.77 20.39
C ASN A 51 -1.94 -9.19 20.76
N SER A 52 -1.62 -9.65 21.97
CA SER A 52 -1.94 -11.01 22.44
C SER A 52 -3.45 -11.29 22.50
N GLY A 53 -4.28 -10.25 22.66
CA GLY A 53 -5.75 -10.39 22.60
C GLY A 53 -6.25 -11.01 21.30
N ILE A 54 -5.55 -10.75 20.19
CA ILE A 54 -5.86 -11.36 18.89
C ILE A 54 -5.60 -12.88 18.92
N ASP A 55 -4.44 -13.29 19.48
CA ASP A 55 -4.10 -14.71 19.63
C ASP A 55 -5.10 -15.43 20.56
N ASP A 56 -5.47 -14.78 21.65
CA ASP A 56 -6.39 -15.33 22.65
C ASP A 56 -7.80 -15.46 22.09
N ALA A 57 -8.25 -14.50 21.27
CA ALA A 57 -9.53 -14.60 20.57
C ALA A 57 -9.57 -15.82 19.63
N VAL A 58 -8.48 -16.06 18.87
CA VAL A 58 -8.38 -17.23 17.98
C VAL A 58 -8.39 -18.53 18.78
N LYS A 59 -7.60 -18.65 19.86
CA LYS A 59 -7.59 -19.83 20.74
C LYS A 59 -8.95 -20.11 21.35
N SER A 60 -9.62 -19.07 21.86
CA SER A 60 -10.96 -19.16 22.44
C SER A 60 -11.97 -19.65 21.40
N TYR A 61 -11.94 -19.10 20.20
CA TYR A 61 -12.85 -19.52 19.13
C TYR A 61 -12.65 -20.99 18.76
N ILE A 62 -11.40 -21.44 18.61
CA ILE A 62 -11.07 -22.84 18.32
C ILE A 62 -11.63 -23.75 19.41
N SER A 63 -11.40 -23.40 20.69
CA SER A 63 -11.84 -24.22 21.82
C SER A 63 -13.37 -24.35 21.90
N ASN A 64 -14.09 -23.27 21.59
CA ASN A 64 -15.54 -23.21 21.70
C ASN A 64 -16.28 -23.74 20.46
N ASN A 65 -15.61 -23.87 19.32
CA ASN A 65 -16.21 -24.21 18.03
C ASN A 65 -15.51 -25.39 17.35
N ALA A 66 -14.90 -26.29 18.11
CA ALA A 66 -14.09 -27.40 17.58
C ALA A 66 -14.81 -28.27 16.53
N ALA A 67 -16.12 -28.40 16.60
CA ALA A 67 -16.91 -29.19 15.67
C ALA A 67 -17.07 -28.54 14.29
N ILE A 68 -16.98 -27.20 14.19
CA ILE A 68 -17.31 -26.46 12.95
C ILE A 68 -16.15 -25.61 12.42
N ILE A 69 -15.04 -25.55 13.14
CA ILE A 69 -13.90 -24.67 12.80
C ILE A 69 -13.30 -24.96 11.41
N HIS A 70 -13.46 -26.18 10.91
CA HIS A 70 -12.95 -26.63 9.61
C HIS A 70 -14.00 -26.61 8.49
N GLU A 71 -15.22 -26.16 8.77
CA GLU A 71 -16.26 -26.05 7.75
C GLU A 71 -16.01 -24.86 6.82
N PHE A 72 -16.74 -24.84 5.70
CA PHE A 72 -16.69 -23.71 4.78
C PHE A 72 -17.19 -22.43 5.43
N ALA A 73 -16.36 -21.39 5.41
CA ALA A 73 -16.78 -20.06 5.82
C ALA A 73 -17.59 -19.37 4.70
N PRO A 74 -18.44 -18.38 5.04
CA PRO A 74 -19.12 -17.58 4.02
C PRO A 74 -18.14 -16.85 3.09
N VAL A 75 -18.43 -16.82 1.79
CA VAL A 75 -17.57 -16.21 0.76
C VAL A 75 -17.24 -14.75 1.08
N LYS A 76 -18.22 -13.94 1.47
CA LYS A 76 -18.03 -12.55 1.89
C LYS A 76 -17.38 -12.39 3.27
N GLY A 77 -17.12 -13.47 3.98
CA GLY A 77 -16.69 -13.47 5.37
C GLY A 77 -17.86 -13.54 6.36
N PHE A 78 -17.55 -13.86 7.62
CA PHE A 78 -18.54 -13.99 8.68
C PHE A 78 -19.33 -12.69 8.89
N PRO A 79 -20.66 -12.76 9.13
CA PRO A 79 -21.50 -11.58 9.36
C PRO A 79 -20.99 -10.69 10.51
N PHE A 80 -20.55 -11.29 11.62
CA PHE A 80 -20.01 -10.56 12.76
C PHE A 80 -18.72 -9.77 12.40
N LEU A 81 -17.85 -10.35 11.56
CA LEU A 81 -16.64 -9.65 11.10
C LEU A 81 -17.00 -8.48 10.19
N ARG A 82 -17.91 -8.67 9.22
CA ARG A 82 -18.35 -7.58 8.32
C ARG A 82 -18.98 -6.42 9.10
N LYS A 83 -19.74 -6.74 10.17
CA LYS A 83 -20.28 -5.73 11.09
C LYS A 83 -19.17 -4.96 11.78
N SER A 84 -18.16 -5.62 12.35
CA SER A 84 -17.02 -4.94 12.99
C SER A 84 -16.21 -4.10 12.00
N ILE A 85 -16.06 -4.55 10.76
CA ILE A 85 -15.44 -3.75 9.69
C ILE A 85 -16.27 -2.48 9.43
N ALA A 86 -17.59 -2.60 9.26
CA ALA A 86 -18.47 -1.45 9.05
C ALA A 86 -18.38 -0.42 10.18
N GLU A 87 -18.40 -0.88 11.43
CA GLU A 87 -18.26 -0.04 12.63
C GLU A 87 -16.90 0.65 12.67
N ARG A 88 -15.81 -0.06 12.38
CA ARG A 88 -14.47 0.52 12.33
C ARG A 88 -14.31 1.57 11.23
N VAL A 89 -14.78 1.28 10.01
CA VAL A 89 -14.72 2.25 8.91
C VAL A 89 -15.54 3.50 9.24
N LYS A 90 -16.70 3.34 9.90
CA LYS A 90 -17.50 4.47 10.39
C LYS A 90 -16.73 5.31 11.42
N ARG A 91 -16.06 4.68 12.40
CA ARG A 91 -15.28 5.40 13.42
C ARG A 91 -14.11 6.17 12.81
N LEU A 92 -13.35 5.54 11.92
CA LEU A 92 -12.11 6.12 11.38
C LEU A 92 -12.33 7.13 10.26
N ARG A 93 -13.31 6.88 9.38
CA ARG A 93 -13.47 7.62 8.12
C ARG A 93 -14.83 8.33 7.99
N ASP A 94 -15.73 8.11 8.93
CA ASP A 94 -17.11 8.62 8.86
C ASP A 94 -17.87 8.17 7.59
N ILE A 95 -17.61 6.93 7.14
CA ILE A 95 -18.33 6.29 6.03
C ILE A 95 -19.17 5.16 6.60
N SER A 96 -20.43 5.07 6.18
CA SER A 96 -21.34 4.00 6.57
C SER A 96 -21.57 3.04 5.41
N PHE A 97 -21.00 1.84 5.50
CA PHE A 97 -21.27 0.73 4.59
C PHE A 97 -22.26 -0.25 5.23
N ASN A 98 -23.17 -0.80 4.43
CA ASN A 98 -24.03 -1.88 4.86
C ASN A 98 -23.19 -3.19 5.00
N PRO A 99 -23.07 -3.76 6.21
CA PRO A 99 -22.25 -4.96 6.41
C PRO A 99 -22.72 -6.18 5.62
N ASP A 100 -24.01 -6.25 5.26
CA ASP A 100 -24.55 -7.41 4.57
C ASP A 100 -24.38 -7.38 3.06
N THR A 101 -24.27 -6.19 2.47
CA THR A 101 -24.29 -6.02 1.02
C THR A 101 -23.08 -5.29 0.45
N GLU A 102 -22.35 -4.49 1.25
CA GLU A 102 -21.32 -3.57 0.76
C GLU A 102 -19.91 -3.89 1.29
N ILE A 103 -19.75 -5.01 2.03
CA ILE A 103 -18.47 -5.43 2.60
C ILE A 103 -18.16 -6.86 2.22
N MET A 104 -16.92 -7.12 1.80
CA MET A 104 -16.41 -8.46 1.53
C MET A 104 -15.00 -8.62 2.07
N VAL A 105 -14.77 -9.69 2.84
CA VAL A 105 -13.44 -10.09 3.33
C VAL A 105 -12.73 -10.91 2.26
N THR A 106 -11.45 -10.63 2.04
CA THR A 106 -10.67 -11.28 0.99
C THR A 106 -9.48 -12.06 1.57
N PRO A 107 -9.21 -13.28 1.08
CA PRO A 107 -7.96 -13.98 1.35
C PRO A 107 -6.80 -13.32 0.60
N GLY A 108 -5.55 -13.56 1.04
CA GLY A 108 -4.37 -12.98 0.41
C GLY A 108 -4.05 -11.53 0.84
N GLY A 109 -4.78 -10.99 1.83
CA GLY A 109 -4.61 -9.63 2.30
C GLY A 109 -5.09 -8.60 1.27
N ILE A 110 -4.54 -7.39 1.34
CA ILE A 110 -4.86 -6.31 0.38
C ILE A 110 -4.53 -6.72 -1.07
N LYS A 111 -3.46 -7.50 -1.30
CA LYS A 111 -3.18 -8.06 -2.64
C LYS A 111 -4.34 -8.90 -3.17
N GLY A 112 -4.95 -9.72 -2.31
CA GLY A 112 -6.13 -10.49 -2.68
C GLY A 112 -7.32 -9.61 -3.03
N ALA A 113 -7.54 -8.52 -2.28
CA ALA A 113 -8.55 -7.53 -2.63
C ALA A 113 -8.31 -6.90 -4.00
N ILE A 114 -7.09 -6.45 -4.30
CA ILE A 114 -6.71 -5.90 -5.61
C ILE A 114 -6.94 -6.93 -6.71
N THR A 115 -6.55 -8.19 -6.50
CA THR A 115 -6.75 -9.30 -7.45
C THR A 115 -8.24 -9.47 -7.78
N VAL A 116 -9.11 -9.49 -6.77
CA VAL A 116 -10.57 -9.60 -6.99
C VAL A 116 -11.09 -8.41 -7.77
N VAL A 117 -10.65 -7.18 -7.45
CA VAL A 117 -11.05 -5.96 -8.17
C VAL A 117 -10.63 -6.03 -9.62
N PHE A 118 -9.38 -6.38 -9.90
CA PHE A 118 -8.86 -6.45 -11.27
C PHE A 118 -9.56 -7.53 -12.10
N HIS A 119 -9.75 -8.73 -11.55
CA HIS A 119 -10.55 -9.77 -12.23
C HIS A 119 -12.01 -9.38 -12.46
N THR A 120 -12.56 -8.52 -11.61
CA THR A 120 -13.96 -8.06 -11.77
C THR A 120 -14.08 -7.01 -12.87
N LEU A 121 -13.11 -6.12 -13.00
CA LEU A 121 -13.25 -4.90 -13.80
C LEU A 121 -12.43 -4.88 -15.08
N LEU A 122 -11.28 -5.55 -15.14
CA LEU A 122 -10.38 -5.46 -16.30
C LEU A 122 -10.69 -6.50 -17.36
N ASN A 123 -10.77 -6.03 -18.59
CA ASN A 123 -10.62 -6.84 -19.79
C ASN A 123 -9.18 -6.68 -20.34
N PRO A 124 -8.73 -7.53 -21.28
CA PRO A 124 -7.47 -7.31 -21.97
C PRO A 124 -7.36 -5.90 -22.55
N ASP A 125 -6.21 -5.26 -22.34
CA ASP A 125 -5.87 -3.91 -22.77
C ASP A 125 -6.64 -2.75 -22.09
N ASP A 126 -7.49 -3.01 -21.10
CA ASP A 126 -8.05 -1.94 -20.26
C ASP A 126 -6.94 -1.22 -19.50
N GLU A 127 -7.05 0.09 -19.36
CA GLU A 127 -6.02 0.93 -18.77
C GLU A 127 -6.28 1.19 -17.29
N VAL A 128 -5.21 1.14 -16.49
CA VAL A 128 -5.21 1.48 -15.07
C VAL A 128 -4.23 2.63 -14.83
N ILE A 129 -4.75 3.78 -14.40
CA ILE A 129 -3.99 4.98 -14.08
C ILE A 129 -3.60 4.95 -12.61
N TYR A 130 -2.35 5.33 -12.28
CA TYR A 130 -1.89 5.49 -10.91
C TYR A 130 -0.76 6.51 -10.80
N PRO A 131 -0.66 7.26 -9.66
CA PRO A 131 0.44 8.19 -9.44
C PRO A 131 1.76 7.44 -9.20
N VAL A 132 2.86 8.04 -9.60
CA VAL A 132 4.22 7.54 -9.39
C VAL A 132 5.07 8.68 -8.79
N PRO A 133 5.87 8.44 -7.73
CA PRO A 133 6.22 7.16 -7.13
C PRO A 133 5.06 6.49 -6.37
N ASN A 134 4.94 5.16 -6.47
CA ASN A 134 3.93 4.39 -5.75
C ASN A 134 4.39 2.94 -5.55
N TRP A 135 3.54 2.15 -4.87
CA TRP A 135 3.84 0.76 -4.55
C TRP A 135 4.28 -0.07 -5.78
N PRO A 136 5.46 -0.71 -5.75
CA PRO A 136 6.10 -1.31 -6.94
C PRO A 136 5.27 -2.39 -7.66
N HIS A 137 4.37 -3.04 -6.94
CA HIS A 137 3.63 -4.19 -7.49
C HIS A 137 2.38 -3.80 -8.30
N TYR A 138 1.98 -2.52 -8.36
CA TYR A 138 0.78 -2.18 -9.14
C TYR A 138 0.95 -2.52 -10.61
N ALA A 139 2.05 -2.11 -11.25
CA ALA A 139 2.29 -2.41 -12.66
C ALA A 139 2.27 -3.92 -12.95
N ASP A 140 3.02 -4.71 -12.15
CA ASP A 140 3.07 -6.17 -12.32
C ASP A 140 1.69 -6.82 -12.13
N MET A 141 0.90 -6.34 -11.16
CA MET A 141 -0.46 -6.87 -10.94
C MET A 141 -1.41 -6.48 -12.06
N ILE A 142 -1.31 -5.26 -12.60
CA ILE A 142 -2.10 -4.82 -13.75
C ILE A 142 -1.80 -5.70 -14.96
N GLU A 143 -0.53 -5.91 -15.29
CA GLU A 143 -0.11 -6.75 -16.41
C GLU A 143 -0.50 -8.21 -16.23
N LEU A 144 -0.39 -8.75 -15.02
CA LEU A 144 -0.83 -10.11 -14.69
C LEU A 144 -2.33 -10.32 -14.98
N HIS A 145 -3.12 -9.26 -14.86
CA HIS A 145 -4.55 -9.26 -15.16
C HIS A 145 -4.88 -8.74 -16.58
N LEU A 146 -3.88 -8.74 -17.48
CA LEU A 146 -3.98 -8.35 -18.89
C LEU A 146 -4.33 -6.87 -19.13
N GLY A 147 -4.26 -6.03 -18.09
CA GLY A 147 -4.42 -4.58 -18.20
C GLY A 147 -3.14 -3.88 -18.67
N LYS A 148 -3.27 -2.60 -18.95
CA LYS A 148 -2.17 -1.69 -19.30
C LYS A 148 -1.93 -0.69 -18.18
N ALA A 149 -0.73 -0.69 -17.62
CA ALA A 149 -0.29 0.29 -16.63
C ALA A 149 -0.13 1.69 -17.29
N LYS A 150 -0.72 2.71 -16.68
CA LYS A 150 -0.66 4.12 -17.13
C LYS A 150 -0.20 5.00 -15.97
N PRO A 151 1.12 5.09 -15.71
CA PRO A 151 1.66 5.90 -14.63
C PRO A 151 1.52 7.39 -14.95
N ILE A 152 1.18 8.20 -13.92
CA ILE A 152 1.29 9.65 -13.93
C ILE A 152 2.40 10.04 -12.95
N TYR A 153 3.44 10.70 -13.45
CA TYR A 153 4.58 11.09 -12.65
C TYR A 153 4.29 12.37 -11.88
N VAL A 154 4.31 12.28 -10.54
CA VAL A 154 4.11 13.41 -9.63
C VAL A 154 5.48 13.99 -9.28
N LYS A 155 5.72 15.26 -9.61
CA LYS A 155 7.04 15.90 -9.40
C LYS A 155 7.32 16.17 -7.93
N ASP A 156 6.37 16.77 -7.24
CA ASP A 156 6.45 17.04 -5.79
C ASP A 156 5.56 16.04 -5.04
N PHE A 157 5.97 14.79 -5.05
CA PHE A 157 5.20 13.68 -4.50
C PHE A 157 5.07 13.68 -2.96
N TYR A 158 5.73 14.59 -2.26
CA TYR A 158 5.52 14.80 -0.83
C TYR A 158 4.33 15.72 -0.55
N ASN A 159 4.17 16.77 -1.35
CA ASN A 159 3.23 17.84 -1.09
C ASN A 159 2.05 17.87 -2.05
N GLN A 160 2.17 17.25 -3.23
CA GLN A 160 1.16 17.33 -4.28
C GLN A 160 0.47 16.00 -4.52
N ALA A 161 -0.83 16.08 -4.82
CA ALA A 161 -1.60 15.01 -5.40
C ALA A 161 -1.23 14.80 -6.88
N ILE A 162 -1.91 13.85 -7.52
CA ILE A 162 -1.87 13.69 -8.97
C ILE A 162 -2.37 14.99 -9.64
N ASP A 163 -1.65 15.48 -10.64
CA ASP A 163 -2.05 16.65 -11.42
C ASP A 163 -3.35 16.37 -12.18
N VAL A 164 -4.40 17.14 -11.89
CA VAL A 164 -5.73 16.93 -12.48
C VAL A 164 -5.77 17.20 -13.99
N VAL A 165 -4.92 18.11 -14.49
CA VAL A 165 -4.82 18.38 -15.94
C VAL A 165 -4.15 17.21 -16.64
N GLU A 166 -3.12 16.63 -16.05
CA GLU A 166 -2.46 15.45 -16.58
C GLU A 166 -3.37 14.21 -16.45
N LEU A 167 -4.12 14.10 -15.37
CA LEU A 167 -5.12 13.04 -15.20
C LEU A 167 -6.17 13.10 -16.31
N GLU A 168 -6.73 14.28 -16.58
CA GLU A 168 -7.73 14.48 -17.64
C GLU A 168 -7.19 14.08 -19.01
N LYS A 169 -5.95 14.45 -19.35
CA LYS A 169 -5.29 14.07 -20.62
C LYS A 169 -4.99 12.58 -20.73
N THR A 170 -4.71 11.93 -19.59
CA THR A 170 -4.33 10.51 -19.55
C THR A 170 -5.55 9.59 -19.69
N ILE A 171 -6.74 10.07 -19.32
CA ILE A 171 -7.99 9.31 -19.44
C ILE A 171 -8.31 9.09 -20.94
N THR A 172 -8.54 7.81 -21.29
CA THR A 172 -8.96 7.38 -22.64
C THR A 172 -10.24 6.56 -22.57
N ASP A 173 -10.76 6.14 -23.72
CA ASP A 173 -11.91 5.22 -23.77
C ASP A 173 -11.60 3.84 -23.17
N LYS A 174 -10.34 3.47 -23.02
CA LYS A 174 -9.88 2.23 -22.39
C LYS A 174 -9.64 2.35 -20.88
N THR A 175 -9.61 3.55 -20.34
CA THR A 175 -9.39 3.77 -18.90
C THR A 175 -10.50 3.11 -18.08
N LYS A 176 -10.14 2.25 -17.13
CA LYS A 176 -11.07 1.48 -16.34
C LYS A 176 -10.94 1.74 -14.83
N ILE A 177 -9.71 1.90 -14.35
CA ILE A 177 -9.42 2.09 -12.93
C ILE A 177 -8.42 3.23 -12.77
N ILE A 178 -8.63 4.04 -11.72
CA ILE A 178 -7.65 4.98 -11.18
C ILE A 178 -7.32 4.51 -9.77
N ILE A 179 -6.03 4.25 -9.48
CA ILE A 179 -5.59 3.87 -8.15
C ILE A 179 -5.19 5.13 -7.38
N LEU A 180 -5.82 5.32 -6.24
CA LEU A 180 -5.51 6.36 -5.25
C LEU A 180 -5.38 5.70 -3.87
N GLY A 181 -5.02 6.46 -2.84
CA GLY A 181 -4.97 5.95 -1.48
C GLY A 181 -4.41 6.95 -0.49
N ASP A 182 -4.33 6.56 0.78
CA ASP A 182 -3.74 7.38 1.84
C ASP A 182 -2.39 6.83 2.29
N CYS A 183 -1.54 7.73 2.78
CA CYS A 183 -0.18 7.40 3.19
C CYS A 183 0.56 6.65 2.09
N LEU A 184 0.64 7.28 0.92
CA LEU A 184 1.21 6.66 -0.27
C LEU A 184 2.61 6.09 0.01
N ASN A 185 2.84 4.88 -0.42
CA ASN A 185 4.16 4.26 -0.37
C ASN A 185 4.91 4.61 -1.68
N PRO A 186 6.05 5.34 -1.65
CA PRO A 186 6.93 5.52 -0.49
C PRO A 186 6.81 6.89 0.22
N SER A 187 6.09 7.86 -0.31
CA SER A 187 6.17 9.28 0.09
C SER A 187 5.46 9.61 1.42
N GLY A 188 4.50 8.81 1.84
CA GLY A 188 3.64 9.10 2.99
C GLY A 188 2.60 10.20 2.75
N LYS A 189 2.42 10.65 1.50
CA LYS A 189 1.43 11.68 1.12
C LYS A 189 0.02 11.25 1.52
N ILE A 190 -0.73 12.18 2.10
CA ILE A 190 -2.14 12.05 2.43
C ILE A 190 -2.91 13.04 1.56
N TYR A 191 -3.92 12.57 0.82
CA TYR A 191 -4.75 13.46 0.01
C TYR A 191 -5.64 14.33 0.90
N THR A 192 -5.65 15.64 0.63
CA THR A 192 -6.59 16.58 1.24
C THR A 192 -7.99 16.42 0.63
N ARG A 193 -9.00 16.99 1.31
CA ARG A 193 -10.37 17.01 0.80
C ARG A 193 -10.44 17.74 -0.55
N ASP A 194 -9.78 18.90 -0.68
CA ASP A 194 -9.80 19.72 -1.89
C ASP A 194 -9.12 19.01 -3.08
N GLU A 195 -8.01 18.30 -2.82
CA GLU A 195 -7.36 17.47 -3.84
C GLU A 195 -8.29 16.36 -4.32
N LEU A 196 -8.94 15.64 -3.41
CA LEU A 196 -9.90 14.59 -3.77
C LEU A 196 -11.14 15.14 -4.47
N GLU A 197 -11.63 16.33 -4.11
CA GLU A 197 -12.73 17.00 -4.82
C GLU A 197 -12.36 17.36 -6.26
N SER A 198 -11.15 17.88 -6.46
CA SER A 198 -10.62 18.20 -7.79
C SER A 198 -10.47 16.96 -8.66
N ILE A 199 -9.91 15.88 -8.12
CA ILE A 199 -9.79 14.58 -8.81
C ILE A 199 -11.18 13.99 -9.10
N SER A 200 -12.09 14.03 -8.14
CA SER A 200 -13.46 13.51 -8.30
C SER A 200 -14.23 14.25 -9.38
N LYS A 201 -14.01 15.56 -9.52
CA LYS A 201 -14.63 16.36 -10.60
C LYS A 201 -14.21 15.83 -11.98
N VAL A 202 -12.93 15.55 -12.19
CA VAL A 202 -12.43 15.00 -13.46
C VAL A 202 -13.07 13.63 -13.71
N ILE A 203 -13.06 12.74 -12.71
CA ILE A 203 -13.59 11.37 -12.86
C ILE A 203 -15.10 11.38 -13.12
N LEU A 204 -15.88 12.15 -12.37
CA LEU A 204 -17.33 12.20 -12.52
C LEU A 204 -17.73 12.85 -13.86
N THR A 205 -17.00 13.89 -14.31
CA THR A 205 -17.20 14.47 -15.64
C THR A 205 -16.94 13.44 -16.74
N ALA A 206 -15.79 12.74 -16.67
CA ALA A 206 -15.45 11.70 -17.62
C ALA A 206 -16.50 10.57 -17.60
N ASN A 207 -16.97 10.15 -16.42
CA ASN A 207 -17.99 9.10 -16.31
C ASN A 207 -19.34 9.51 -16.90
N ALA A 208 -19.76 10.75 -16.70
CA ALA A 208 -21.00 11.27 -17.32
C ALA A 208 -20.94 11.23 -18.84
N GLU A 209 -19.80 11.62 -19.43
CA GLU A 209 -19.59 11.55 -20.89
C GLU A 209 -19.51 10.11 -21.39
N ARG A 210 -18.76 9.25 -20.71
CA ARG A 210 -18.60 7.83 -21.06
C ARG A 210 -19.93 7.10 -21.08
N LEU A 211 -20.73 7.27 -20.03
CA LEU A 211 -22.06 6.64 -19.92
C LEU A 211 -23.00 7.14 -21.04
N SER A 212 -22.92 8.41 -21.44
CA SER A 212 -23.69 8.93 -22.57
C SER A 212 -23.29 8.31 -23.92
N LYS A 213 -22.07 7.80 -24.03
CA LYS A 213 -21.52 7.08 -25.20
C LYS A 213 -21.68 5.56 -25.11
N GLY A 214 -22.31 5.04 -24.03
CA GLY A 214 -22.44 3.59 -23.79
C GLY A 214 -21.14 2.91 -23.34
N LEU A 215 -20.12 3.68 -22.92
CA LEU A 215 -18.87 3.16 -22.40
C LEU A 215 -19.01 2.83 -20.90
N SER A 216 -18.16 1.91 -20.42
CA SER A 216 -18.07 1.58 -19.00
C SER A 216 -17.54 2.77 -18.19
N PRO A 217 -18.01 2.97 -16.95
CA PRO A 217 -17.45 4.00 -16.06
C PRO A 217 -16.02 3.66 -15.63
N ILE A 218 -15.31 4.69 -15.17
CA ILE A 218 -14.02 4.60 -14.50
C ILE A 218 -14.27 4.43 -13.00
N TYR A 219 -13.60 3.48 -12.38
CA TYR A 219 -13.64 3.23 -10.95
C TYR A 219 -12.39 3.73 -10.24
N VAL A 220 -12.52 4.11 -8.97
CA VAL A 220 -11.38 4.41 -8.09
C VAL A 220 -11.12 3.22 -7.19
N LEU A 221 -9.94 2.64 -7.29
CA LEU A 221 -9.40 1.75 -6.30
C LEU A 221 -8.68 2.58 -5.24
N PHE A 222 -9.32 2.75 -4.07
CA PHE A 222 -8.80 3.55 -2.96
C PHE A 222 -8.12 2.63 -1.96
N ASP A 223 -6.79 2.49 -2.09
CA ASP A 223 -5.95 1.56 -1.32
C ASP A 223 -5.35 2.25 -0.08
N CYS A 224 -5.74 1.78 1.12
CA CYS A 224 -5.43 2.42 2.39
C CYS A 224 -4.73 1.50 3.40
N PRO A 225 -3.57 0.90 3.07
CA PRO A 225 -2.89 -0.03 3.97
C PRO A 225 -2.37 0.62 5.25
N TYR A 226 -2.14 1.92 5.27
CA TYR A 226 -1.51 2.65 6.36
C TYR A 226 -2.46 3.63 7.06
N GLU A 227 -3.77 3.47 6.94
CA GLU A 227 -4.77 4.41 7.45
C GLU A 227 -4.65 4.72 8.94
N SER A 228 -4.21 3.76 9.77
CA SER A 228 -4.00 3.97 11.20
C SER A 228 -2.75 4.78 11.53
N HIS A 229 -1.88 5.05 10.55
CA HIS A 229 -0.68 5.87 10.68
C HIS A 229 -0.90 7.32 10.24
N ILE A 230 -2.15 7.76 10.13
CA ILE A 230 -2.56 9.15 9.96
C ILE A 230 -2.86 9.71 11.34
N LEU A 231 -1.96 10.54 11.89
CA LEU A 231 -2.06 11.01 13.28
C LEU A 231 -2.54 12.45 13.40
N ASN A 232 -2.19 13.31 12.46
CA ASN A 232 -2.33 14.76 12.59
C ASN A 232 -3.53 15.33 11.84
N THR A 233 -4.23 14.50 11.07
CA THR A 233 -5.39 14.92 10.28
C THR A 233 -6.44 13.82 10.24
N LYS A 234 -7.70 14.17 10.06
CA LYS A 234 -8.74 13.18 9.73
C LYS A 234 -8.60 12.83 8.24
N PRO A 235 -8.45 11.54 7.89
CA PRO A 235 -8.34 11.16 6.49
C PRO A 235 -9.58 11.57 5.70
N ALA A 236 -9.37 12.20 4.56
CA ALA A 236 -10.46 12.60 3.68
C ALA A 236 -11.12 11.35 3.07
N ASN A 237 -12.36 11.49 2.69
CA ASN A 237 -13.17 10.40 2.16
C ASN A 237 -13.64 10.75 0.75
N ILE A 238 -13.14 10.00 -0.24
CA ILE A 238 -13.53 10.19 -1.64
C ILE A 238 -14.95 9.66 -1.93
N SER A 239 -15.41 8.64 -1.21
CA SER A 239 -16.71 8.00 -1.49
C SER A 239 -17.92 8.92 -1.29
N ASN A 240 -17.80 9.93 -0.41
CA ASN A 240 -18.90 10.85 -0.14
C ASN A 240 -18.83 12.18 -0.93
N ILE A 241 -17.95 12.25 -1.92
CA ILE A 241 -17.87 13.40 -2.81
C ILE A 241 -18.96 13.29 -3.87
N THR A 242 -19.70 14.39 -4.06
CA THR A 242 -20.75 14.51 -5.09
C THR A 242 -20.50 15.74 -5.95
N GLN A 243 -20.94 15.69 -7.19
CA GLN A 243 -20.87 16.79 -8.14
C GLN A 243 -22.21 16.94 -8.87
N GLN A 244 -22.56 18.17 -9.20
CA GLN A 244 -23.76 18.50 -9.98
C GLN A 244 -23.40 18.69 -11.46
N PHE A 245 -24.00 17.89 -12.35
CA PHE A 245 -23.86 18.04 -13.80
C PHE A 245 -25.24 17.98 -14.44
N LYS A 246 -25.62 19.01 -15.21
CA LYS A 246 -26.86 19.02 -15.98
C LYS A 246 -28.09 18.55 -15.18
N ASP A 247 -28.31 19.15 -14.01
CA ASP A 247 -29.41 18.87 -13.09
C ASP A 247 -29.42 17.47 -12.45
N GLN A 248 -28.33 16.70 -12.60
CA GLN A 248 -28.15 15.41 -11.92
C GLN A 248 -27.00 15.46 -10.94
N THR A 249 -27.20 14.81 -9.79
CA THR A 249 -26.14 14.58 -8.79
C THR A 249 -25.42 13.29 -9.10
N HIS A 250 -24.11 13.38 -9.33
CA HIS A 250 -23.24 12.23 -9.48
C HIS A 250 -22.44 12.04 -8.20
N SER A 251 -22.27 10.80 -7.77
CA SER A 251 -21.60 10.44 -6.52
C SER A 251 -20.42 9.54 -6.77
N MET A 252 -19.30 9.80 -6.10
CA MET A 252 -18.15 8.88 -6.07
C MET A 252 -18.46 7.56 -5.36
N TRP A 253 -19.56 7.48 -4.59
CA TRP A 253 -20.00 6.23 -3.96
C TRP A 253 -20.14 5.07 -4.94
N ASP A 254 -20.74 5.33 -6.08
CA ASP A 254 -20.98 4.31 -7.11
C ASP A 254 -19.71 3.82 -7.80
N TYR A 255 -18.62 4.58 -7.69
CA TYR A 255 -17.37 4.35 -8.42
C TYR A 255 -16.17 4.10 -7.53
N THR A 256 -16.31 4.17 -6.20
CA THR A 256 -15.20 3.95 -5.27
C THR A 256 -15.21 2.53 -4.70
N ILE A 257 -14.04 1.90 -4.76
CA ILE A 257 -13.73 0.61 -4.15
C ILE A 257 -12.64 0.85 -3.12
N TYR A 258 -13.03 0.90 -1.85
CA TYR A 258 -12.13 1.08 -0.73
C TYR A 258 -11.58 -0.26 -0.27
N ILE A 259 -10.25 -0.36 -0.17
CA ILE A 259 -9.58 -1.58 0.26
C ILE A 259 -8.58 -1.28 1.39
N THR A 260 -8.49 -2.17 2.35
CA THR A 260 -7.51 -2.14 3.43
C THR A 260 -7.43 -3.50 4.13
N GLY A 261 -6.72 -3.59 5.25
CA GLY A 261 -6.61 -4.81 6.04
C GLY A 261 -5.76 -4.63 7.31
N PRO A 262 -5.79 -5.58 8.25
CA PRO A 262 -5.15 -5.46 9.57
C PRO A 262 -3.62 -5.57 9.53
N GLY A 263 -3.05 -6.03 8.42
CA GLY A 263 -1.64 -6.42 8.32
C GLY A 263 -0.66 -5.34 8.79
N LYS A 264 -0.77 -4.12 8.26
CA LYS A 264 0.14 -3.01 8.57
C LYS A 264 -0.14 -2.37 9.92
N THR A 265 -1.40 -2.27 10.29
CA THR A 265 -1.84 -1.67 11.54
C THR A 265 -1.45 -2.50 12.77
N TYR A 266 -1.66 -3.81 12.71
CA TYR A 266 -1.54 -4.70 13.88
C TYR A 266 -0.41 -5.72 13.78
N GLY A 267 0.42 -5.68 12.73
CA GLY A 267 1.48 -6.67 12.51
C GLY A 267 0.98 -8.03 12.01
N MET A 268 -0.25 -8.10 11.52
CA MET A 268 -0.94 -9.32 11.08
C MET A 268 -0.60 -9.68 9.62
N HIS A 269 0.68 -9.63 9.26
CA HIS A 269 1.10 -9.88 7.87
C HIS A 269 0.91 -11.34 7.46
N GLY A 270 1.02 -12.27 8.42
CA GLY A 270 0.87 -13.70 8.20
C GLY A 270 -0.56 -14.17 8.04
N ASP A 271 -1.54 -13.43 8.56
CA ASP A 271 -2.97 -13.79 8.51
C ASP A 271 -3.54 -13.73 7.09
N ARG A 272 -2.93 -12.94 6.22
CA ARG A 272 -3.35 -12.79 4.82
C ARG A 272 -4.83 -12.43 4.67
N SER A 273 -5.36 -11.58 5.55
CA SER A 273 -6.72 -11.05 5.52
C SER A 273 -6.73 -9.61 5.04
N GLY A 274 -7.64 -9.29 4.13
CA GLY A 274 -7.99 -7.95 3.68
C GLY A 274 -9.49 -7.82 3.53
N TYR A 275 -9.97 -6.64 3.20
CA TYR A 275 -11.39 -6.44 2.89
C TYR A 275 -11.62 -5.34 1.87
N ILE A 276 -12.76 -5.45 1.20
CA ILE A 276 -13.28 -4.52 0.20
C ILE A 276 -14.58 -3.92 0.76
N CYS A 277 -14.70 -2.60 0.65
CA CYS A 277 -15.96 -1.89 0.85
C CYS A 277 -16.31 -1.14 -0.45
N ALA A 278 -17.47 -1.41 -1.02
CA ALA A 278 -17.94 -0.81 -2.28
C ALA A 278 -19.47 -0.90 -2.36
N SER A 279 -20.08 -0.32 -3.39
CA SER A 279 -21.52 -0.43 -3.61
C SER A 279 -21.96 -1.90 -3.72
N ASP A 280 -23.19 -2.18 -3.30
CA ASP A 280 -23.81 -3.51 -3.30
C ASP A 280 -23.71 -4.21 -4.68
N LYS A 281 -23.86 -3.46 -5.75
CA LYS A 281 -23.77 -3.95 -7.12
C LYS A 281 -22.37 -4.51 -7.43
N LEU A 282 -21.33 -3.82 -6.99
CA LEU A 282 -19.93 -4.25 -7.16
C LEU A 282 -19.63 -5.47 -6.29
N ILE A 283 -19.98 -5.43 -5.00
CA ILE A 283 -19.76 -6.54 -4.07
C ILE A 283 -20.43 -7.82 -4.56
N LYS A 284 -21.66 -7.74 -5.09
CA LYS A 284 -22.37 -8.89 -5.64
C LYS A 284 -21.65 -9.58 -6.80
N VAL A 285 -20.95 -8.81 -7.63
CA VAL A 285 -20.16 -9.38 -8.75
C VAL A 285 -18.82 -9.89 -8.23
N MET A 286 -18.15 -9.13 -7.36
CA MET A 286 -16.87 -9.52 -6.75
C MET A 286 -16.97 -10.82 -5.93
N GLU A 287 -18.12 -11.06 -5.26
CA GLU A 287 -18.39 -12.32 -4.57
C GLU A 287 -18.35 -13.53 -5.51
N LYS A 288 -18.94 -13.41 -6.71
CA LYS A 288 -18.85 -14.46 -7.74
C LYS A 288 -17.43 -14.69 -8.23
N VAL A 289 -16.65 -13.61 -8.38
CA VAL A 289 -15.25 -13.70 -8.76
C VAL A 289 -14.45 -14.40 -7.65
N GLN A 290 -14.61 -13.97 -6.40
CA GLN A 290 -13.88 -14.54 -5.28
C GLN A 290 -14.14 -16.04 -5.09
N VAL A 291 -15.40 -16.48 -5.24
CA VAL A 291 -15.75 -17.92 -5.14
C VAL A 291 -14.96 -18.77 -6.13
N ASN A 292 -14.71 -18.24 -7.33
CA ASN A 292 -14.01 -18.96 -8.39
C ASN A 292 -12.47 -18.82 -8.32
N LEU A 293 -11.96 -17.79 -7.62
CA LEU A 293 -10.51 -17.61 -7.43
C LEU A 293 -9.96 -18.41 -6.24
N ASN A 294 -10.58 -18.26 -5.07
CA ASN A 294 -10.02 -18.75 -3.81
C ASN A 294 -11.06 -18.95 -2.70
N SER A 295 -12.32 -18.91 -3.02
CA SER A 295 -13.50 -19.14 -2.20
C SER A 295 -13.69 -18.14 -1.06
N PHE A 296 -12.94 -18.21 0.03
CA PHE A 296 -13.10 -17.38 1.23
C PHE A 296 -11.80 -17.22 2.00
N ALA A 297 -11.73 -16.22 2.87
CA ALA A 297 -10.60 -16.05 3.79
C ALA A 297 -10.64 -17.12 4.90
N SER A 298 -9.46 -17.60 5.31
CA SER A 298 -9.34 -18.59 6.39
C SER A 298 -10.17 -18.20 7.61
N THR A 299 -10.89 -19.15 8.22
CA THR A 299 -11.64 -18.93 9.45
C THR A 299 -10.79 -18.32 10.55
N TYR A 300 -9.57 -18.82 10.75
CA TYR A 300 -8.63 -18.29 11.77
C TYR A 300 -8.27 -16.83 11.51
N ALA A 301 -7.97 -16.49 10.27
CA ALA A 301 -7.66 -15.11 9.88
C ALA A 301 -8.89 -14.18 10.03
N GLN A 302 -10.08 -14.69 9.79
CA GLN A 302 -11.31 -13.91 9.99
C GLN A 302 -11.58 -13.63 11.47
N ILE A 303 -11.35 -14.59 12.37
CA ILE A 303 -11.48 -14.38 13.82
C ILE A 303 -10.43 -13.39 14.32
N ALA A 304 -9.17 -13.55 13.92
CA ALA A 304 -8.10 -12.62 14.24
C ALA A 304 -8.42 -11.20 13.74
N THR A 305 -8.95 -11.07 12.52
CA THR A 305 -9.35 -9.78 11.95
C THR A 305 -10.54 -9.19 12.70
N HIS A 306 -11.54 -10.01 13.10
CA HIS A 306 -12.67 -9.54 13.90
C HIS A 306 -12.20 -8.88 15.20
N GLU A 307 -11.29 -9.52 15.93
CA GLU A 307 -10.70 -8.97 17.14
C GLU A 307 -9.97 -7.65 16.88
N ALA A 308 -9.17 -7.61 15.81
CA ALA A 308 -8.45 -6.41 15.40
C ALA A 308 -9.37 -5.23 15.01
N MET A 309 -10.64 -5.47 14.66
CA MET A 309 -11.62 -4.42 14.32
C MET A 309 -12.40 -3.89 15.52
N GLN A 310 -12.22 -4.44 16.74
CA GLN A 310 -12.91 -3.97 17.93
C GLN A 310 -12.48 -2.55 18.31
N GLU A 311 -13.38 -1.78 18.93
CA GLU A 311 -13.16 -0.37 19.26
C GLU A 311 -11.93 -0.15 20.15
N TYR A 312 -11.71 -0.99 21.16
CA TYR A 312 -10.55 -0.89 22.05
C TYR A 312 -9.21 -1.10 21.32
N MET A 313 -9.22 -1.78 20.18
CA MET A 313 -8.04 -1.97 19.34
C MET A 313 -7.63 -0.70 18.58
N ASP A 314 -8.51 0.29 18.45
CA ASP A 314 -8.17 1.59 17.87
C ASP A 314 -7.12 2.32 18.72
N ASP A 315 -7.17 2.20 20.06
CA ASP A 315 -6.14 2.73 20.95
C ASP A 315 -4.78 1.99 20.80
N VAL A 316 -4.83 0.67 20.59
CA VAL A 316 -3.62 -0.12 20.29
C VAL A 316 -3.00 0.34 18.98
N ALA A 317 -3.81 0.48 17.92
CA ALA A 317 -3.36 0.98 16.63
C ALA A 317 -2.73 2.37 16.72
N LYS A 318 -3.38 3.29 17.45
CA LYS A 318 -2.89 4.65 17.69
C LYS A 318 -1.56 4.67 18.44
N LYS A 319 -1.41 3.87 19.50
CA LYS A 319 -0.13 3.76 20.24
C LYS A 319 0.99 3.29 19.32
N ARG A 320 0.76 2.25 18.52
CA ARG A 320 1.73 1.74 17.54
C ARG A 320 2.14 2.81 16.52
N ALA A 321 1.17 3.54 15.99
CA ALA A 321 1.42 4.62 15.04
C ALA A 321 2.22 5.77 15.67
N VAL A 322 1.91 6.15 16.91
CA VAL A 322 2.66 7.18 17.66
C VAL A 322 4.10 6.77 17.87
N VAL A 323 4.36 5.53 18.32
CA VAL A 323 5.72 5.01 18.49
C VAL A 323 6.49 5.02 17.17
N ALA A 324 5.89 4.52 16.09
CA ALA A 324 6.53 4.52 14.78
C ALA A 324 6.85 5.95 14.29
N ARG A 325 5.97 6.92 14.56
CA ARG A 325 6.18 8.33 14.24
C ARG A 325 7.33 8.95 15.03
N GLN A 326 7.40 8.70 16.33
CA GLN A 326 8.49 9.16 17.20
C GLN A 326 9.83 8.58 16.77
N ASN A 327 9.88 7.28 16.46
CA ASN A 327 11.08 6.62 15.95
C ASN A 327 11.54 7.25 14.62
N MET A 328 10.60 7.54 13.72
CA MET A 328 10.90 8.20 12.45
C MET A 328 11.44 9.60 12.66
N GLN A 329 10.85 10.42 13.53
CA GLN A 329 11.31 11.77 13.84
C GLN A 329 12.72 11.77 14.42
N SER A 330 13.00 10.89 15.38
CA SER A 330 14.35 10.72 15.93
C SER A 330 15.36 10.30 14.86
N PHE A 331 14.99 9.38 13.98
CA PHE A 331 15.85 8.95 12.85
C PHE A 331 16.13 10.09 11.87
N ILE A 332 15.13 10.92 11.56
CA ILE A 332 15.28 12.11 10.72
C ILE A 332 16.26 13.12 11.37
N GLU A 333 16.13 13.36 12.67
CA GLU A 333 17.04 14.24 13.42
C GLU A 333 18.49 13.72 13.40
N ASP A 334 18.67 12.42 13.65
CA ASP A 334 19.99 11.77 13.55
C ASP A 334 20.58 11.91 12.14
N LEU A 335 19.82 11.68 11.08
CA LEU A 335 20.27 11.85 9.71
C LEU A 335 20.66 13.30 9.41
N LYS A 336 19.81 14.28 9.76
CA LYS A 336 20.09 15.72 9.55
C LYS A 336 21.35 16.15 10.26
N SER A 337 21.49 15.82 11.56
CA SER A 337 22.65 16.20 12.37
C SER A 337 23.94 15.58 11.88
N CYS A 338 23.88 14.37 11.34
CA CYS A 338 25.03 13.59 10.94
C CYS A 338 25.52 13.88 9.51
N THR A 339 24.59 14.21 8.59
CA THR A 339 24.88 14.25 7.15
C THR A 339 24.70 15.63 6.52
N GLY A 340 24.01 16.55 7.19
CA GLY A 340 23.59 17.83 6.61
C GLY A 340 22.62 17.67 5.42
N LEU A 341 21.92 16.52 5.34
CA LEU A 341 20.89 16.29 4.33
C LEU A 341 19.61 17.04 4.68
N GLU A 342 18.96 17.58 3.67
CA GLU A 342 17.55 17.94 3.78
C GLU A 342 16.71 16.68 3.75
N VAL A 343 15.91 16.48 4.78
CA VAL A 343 15.04 15.32 4.92
C VAL A 343 13.61 15.81 5.10
N THR A 344 12.76 15.47 4.16
CA THR A 344 11.32 15.75 4.24
C THR A 344 10.66 14.74 5.15
N GLU A 345 9.96 15.21 6.19
CA GLU A 345 9.15 14.36 7.05
C GLU A 345 7.83 14.04 6.33
N PRO A 346 7.48 12.75 6.16
CA PRO A 346 6.24 12.37 5.49
C PRO A 346 5.00 12.73 6.32
N GLU A 347 3.86 13.00 5.69
CA GLU A 347 2.59 13.33 6.37
C GLU A 347 2.06 12.14 7.19
N GLY A 348 2.26 10.91 6.70
CA GLY A 348 1.79 9.69 7.37
C GLY A 348 2.61 8.46 7.02
N GLY A 349 2.17 7.30 7.54
CA GLY A 349 2.89 6.05 7.38
C GLY A 349 4.10 5.92 8.30
N PHE A 350 4.99 4.99 7.96
CA PHE A 350 6.23 4.72 8.70
C PHE A 350 7.43 4.49 7.75
N PHE A 351 7.37 5.05 6.55
CA PHE A 351 8.48 5.05 5.62
C PHE A 351 9.09 6.44 5.48
N LEU A 352 10.40 6.49 5.43
CA LEU A 352 11.16 7.65 5.01
C LEU A 352 11.63 7.41 3.57
N PHE A 353 11.36 8.35 2.67
CA PHE A 353 11.84 8.32 1.29
C PHE A 353 12.89 9.41 1.14
N LEU A 354 14.17 9.05 1.21
CA LEU A 354 15.30 9.96 1.32
C LEU A 354 15.93 10.22 -0.05
N ASP A 355 16.17 11.50 -0.36
CA ASP A 355 16.90 11.94 -1.55
C ASP A 355 18.41 12.01 -1.29
N LEU A 356 19.18 11.21 -2.02
CA LEU A 356 20.63 11.19 -2.02
C LEU A 356 21.23 11.66 -3.37
N SER A 357 20.44 12.30 -4.23
CA SER A 357 20.85 12.71 -5.59
C SER A 357 22.07 13.62 -5.60
N LYS A 358 22.28 14.43 -4.55
CA LYS A 358 23.50 15.24 -4.42
C LYS A 358 24.81 14.43 -4.39
N TYR A 359 24.73 13.15 -4.07
CA TYR A 359 25.88 12.22 -4.08
C TYR A 359 25.93 11.35 -5.34
N GLY A 360 24.94 11.45 -6.24
CA GLY A 360 24.74 10.56 -7.38
C GLY A 360 25.97 10.37 -8.23
N ASP A 361 26.61 11.47 -8.68
CA ASP A 361 27.83 11.42 -9.51
C ASP A 361 29.00 10.71 -8.81
N LYS A 362 29.14 10.91 -7.50
CA LYS A 362 30.21 10.28 -6.71
C LYS A 362 29.95 8.78 -6.52
N ILE A 363 28.69 8.41 -6.28
CA ILE A 363 28.25 7.02 -6.17
C ILE A 363 28.54 6.28 -7.49
N GLN A 364 28.19 6.86 -8.64
CA GLN A 364 28.43 6.28 -9.95
C GLN A 364 29.93 6.14 -10.28
N LYS A 365 30.74 7.14 -9.91
CA LYS A 365 32.22 7.08 -10.08
C LYS A 365 32.86 5.94 -9.27
N LEU A 366 32.26 5.51 -8.18
CA LEU A 366 32.67 4.35 -7.39
C LEU A 366 32.17 3.01 -7.97
N GLY A 367 31.41 3.03 -9.07
CA GLY A 367 30.91 1.84 -9.76
C GLY A 367 29.57 1.32 -9.24
N PHE A 368 28.84 2.11 -8.46
CA PHE A 368 27.49 1.75 -8.00
C PHE A 368 26.42 2.40 -8.87
N ASP A 369 25.42 1.61 -9.26
CA ASP A 369 24.33 2.10 -10.12
C ASP A 369 23.33 3.00 -9.37
N SER A 370 23.17 2.80 -8.06
CA SER A 370 22.15 3.49 -7.27
C SER A 370 22.57 3.69 -5.80
N ALA A 371 21.89 4.60 -5.10
CA ALA A 371 22.20 4.90 -3.70
C ALA A 371 21.88 3.72 -2.75
N ASP A 372 20.83 2.93 -3.00
CA ASP A 372 20.50 1.76 -2.19
C ASP A 372 21.58 0.67 -2.32
N GLN A 373 22.11 0.42 -3.52
CA GLN A 373 23.22 -0.49 -3.72
C GLN A 373 24.47 0.00 -2.97
N TYR A 374 24.81 1.29 -3.10
CA TYR A 374 25.95 1.88 -2.41
C TYR A 374 25.84 1.70 -0.88
N LEU A 375 24.69 2.04 -0.28
CA LEU A 375 24.51 1.92 1.17
C LEU A 375 24.47 0.46 1.64
N LEU A 376 23.90 -0.46 0.86
CA LEU A 376 23.89 -1.87 1.20
C LEU A 376 25.32 -2.43 1.30
N GLU A 377 26.20 -2.11 0.33
CA GLU A 377 27.54 -2.67 0.26
C GLU A 377 28.53 -1.96 1.19
N THR A 378 28.43 -0.62 1.34
CA THR A 378 29.39 0.18 2.08
C THR A 378 28.98 0.48 3.53
N ALA A 379 27.69 0.64 3.80
CA ALA A 379 27.14 0.93 5.12
C ALA A 379 26.51 -0.28 5.80
N LYS A 380 26.32 -1.40 5.07
CA LYS A 380 25.53 -2.54 5.56
C LYS A 380 24.13 -2.14 6.03
N VAL A 381 23.51 -1.20 5.29
CA VAL A 381 22.13 -0.78 5.51
C VAL A 381 21.31 -1.06 4.26
N ALA A 382 20.33 -1.97 4.37
CA ALA A 382 19.44 -2.32 3.29
C ALA A 382 18.23 -1.38 3.25
N SER A 383 17.90 -0.88 2.08
CA SER A 383 16.73 -0.05 1.77
C SER A 383 16.10 -0.52 0.46
N ILE A 384 15.05 0.13 -0.01
CA ILE A 384 14.52 -0.09 -1.36
C ILE A 384 14.84 1.13 -2.21
N GLY A 385 15.50 0.90 -3.35
CA GLY A 385 15.85 1.96 -4.31
C GLY A 385 14.62 2.64 -4.92
N GLY A 386 14.72 3.95 -5.11
CA GLY A 386 13.63 4.79 -5.60
C GLY A 386 13.12 4.41 -6.98
N MET A 387 14.00 3.94 -7.86
CA MET A 387 13.63 3.49 -9.22
C MET A 387 12.54 2.42 -9.23
N HIS A 388 12.43 1.63 -8.16
CA HIS A 388 11.43 0.57 -8.05
C HIS A 388 10.00 1.07 -7.76
N PHE A 389 9.85 2.33 -7.33
CA PHE A 389 8.54 2.95 -7.06
C PHE A 389 7.92 3.63 -8.30
N GLY A 390 8.49 3.39 -9.44
CA GLY A 390 8.04 3.75 -10.77
C GLY A 390 8.74 2.83 -11.77
N GLU A 391 8.35 2.81 -13.01
CA GLU A 391 8.92 1.92 -14.03
C GLU A 391 10.36 2.34 -14.42
N ASN A 392 11.32 2.11 -13.50
CA ASN A 392 12.75 2.47 -13.66
C ASN A 392 12.98 3.95 -13.97
N ILE A 393 12.42 4.83 -13.16
CA ILE A 393 12.55 6.28 -13.32
C ILE A 393 13.96 6.73 -12.89
N ASP A 394 14.77 7.19 -13.84
CA ASP A 394 16.12 7.66 -13.57
C ASP A 394 16.18 8.82 -12.56
N SER A 395 15.19 9.71 -12.55
CA SER A 395 15.08 10.79 -11.57
C SER A 395 14.98 10.32 -10.12
N LEU A 396 14.56 9.06 -9.89
CA LEU A 396 14.47 8.45 -8.57
C LEU A 396 15.64 7.48 -8.27
N ARG A 397 16.65 7.38 -9.14
CA ARG A 397 17.79 6.46 -9.02
C ARG A 397 18.52 6.56 -7.67
N HIS A 398 18.64 7.74 -7.14
CA HIS A 398 19.32 8.00 -5.87
C HIS A 398 18.37 8.31 -4.71
N TYR A 399 17.06 8.06 -4.88
CA TYR A 399 16.13 8.00 -3.77
C TYR A 399 16.16 6.61 -3.14
N ILE A 400 15.95 6.57 -1.83
CA ILE A 400 15.84 5.30 -1.08
C ILE A 400 14.66 5.34 -0.12
N ARG A 401 13.91 4.24 -0.04
CA ARG A 401 12.88 4.08 0.98
C ARG A 401 13.41 3.26 2.15
N MET A 402 13.30 3.80 3.34
CA MET A 402 13.66 3.15 4.59
C MET A 402 12.43 2.96 5.49
N ASN A 403 12.36 1.81 6.16
CA ASN A 403 11.36 1.53 7.18
C ASN A 403 11.78 2.14 8.52
N CYS A 404 10.97 3.06 9.05
CA CYS A 404 11.16 3.69 10.36
C CYS A 404 10.32 3.02 11.48
N GLY A 405 9.63 1.93 11.19
CA GLY A 405 8.92 1.11 12.18
C GLY A 405 9.82 0.16 12.97
N ARG A 406 11.14 0.37 12.91
CA ARG A 406 12.15 -0.38 13.64
C ARG A 406 12.39 0.25 15.03
N ASP A 407 13.02 -0.51 15.92
CA ASP A 407 13.39 0.00 17.24
C ASP A 407 14.42 1.16 17.16
N PRO A 408 14.44 2.07 18.17
CA PRO A 408 15.31 3.25 18.15
C PRO A 408 16.81 2.93 18.10
N VAL A 409 17.25 1.82 18.70
CA VAL A 409 18.68 1.42 18.73
C VAL A 409 19.12 1.03 17.32
N THR A 410 18.30 0.22 16.63
CA THR A 410 18.53 -0.17 15.23
C THR A 410 18.57 1.05 14.31
N LEU A 411 17.62 2.00 14.44
CA LEU A 411 17.59 3.20 13.63
C LEU A 411 18.80 4.11 13.87
N LYS A 412 19.21 4.30 15.11
CA LYS A 412 20.40 5.08 15.47
C LYS A 412 21.68 4.46 14.90
N ALA A 413 21.82 3.15 14.95
CA ALA A 413 22.95 2.44 14.35
C ALA A 413 22.95 2.59 12.82
N ALA A 414 21.78 2.52 12.18
CA ALA A 414 21.65 2.75 10.75
C ALA A 414 22.05 4.19 10.35
N ALA A 415 21.62 5.21 11.10
CA ALA A 415 21.98 6.59 10.85
C ALA A 415 23.51 6.81 10.95
N ALA A 416 24.16 6.21 11.97
CA ALA A 416 25.61 6.29 12.12
C ALA A 416 26.36 5.65 10.92
N ARG A 417 25.95 4.46 10.49
CA ARG A 417 26.53 3.78 9.33
C ARG A 417 26.33 4.56 8.01
N ILE A 418 25.13 5.11 7.80
CA ILE A 418 24.83 5.98 6.64
C ILE A 418 25.73 7.21 6.66
N LYS A 419 25.91 7.86 7.82
CA LYS A 419 26.82 8.99 7.99
C LYS A 419 28.22 8.65 7.52
N GLU A 420 28.82 7.57 8.05
CA GLU A 420 30.18 7.15 7.71
C GLU A 420 30.32 6.88 6.21
N ALA A 421 29.35 6.24 5.59
CA ALA A 421 29.35 5.99 4.15
C ALA A 421 29.28 7.30 3.34
N LEU A 422 28.40 8.23 3.72
CA LEU A 422 28.27 9.52 3.02
C LEU A 422 29.47 10.44 3.24
N GLN A 423 30.17 10.35 4.39
CA GLN A 423 31.41 11.07 4.62
C GLN A 423 32.54 10.65 3.68
N LYS A 424 32.58 9.40 3.24
CA LYS A 424 33.55 8.90 2.24
C LYS A 424 33.29 9.47 0.83
N LEU A 425 32.12 10.07 0.61
CA LEU A 425 31.75 10.72 -0.64
C LEU A 425 32.03 12.24 -0.61
N ASN A 426 32.37 12.84 0.50
CA ASN A 426 32.76 14.28 0.60
C ASN A 426 34.23 14.48 0.26
#